data_f1cb4c5f582f3f4ba3d19019a85491f7
#
_entry.id   f1cb4c5f582f3f4ba3d19019a85491f7
#
_cell.length_a   1.000
_cell.length_b   1.000
_cell.length_c   1.000
_cell.angle_alpha   90.00
_cell.angle_beta   90.00
_cell.angle_gamma   90.00
#
_symmetry.space_group_name_H-M   'P 1'
#
loop_
_entity.id
_entity.type
_entity.pdbx_description
1 polymer ?
#
loop_
_entity_poly.entity_id
_entity_poly.type
_entity_poly.pdbx_seq_one_letter_code
_entity_poly.pdbx_strand_id
1 'polypeptide(L)'
;MRTSLVALIAFMSTISFSQVKQVIAKSTINYLVKTITVYTTADSSDLRLSVTDNVIFKELIQPTEGEISVFVDPTKTFQTFLGIGAALTDASAETFAKLPPAKQEEFLQAYFNKEKGIGYSLARTNIHSCDFSSDSYTYVAEGDASLQTFNISHDKQFRIPFIKKAIAAAGGKLPLYASPWSPPAFMKTNNEMLHGGKLRREFAQSWANYYTKFIKAYEKEGMPIWGITIQNEPMATQRWESCIFTADEERDFLKNYLGPTMQKAGYANKKIIVWDHNRDLMFQRANVIFDDPGAAKYAWGMGFHWYEDWSGGQPMYENVGLVHRAYPTKNLLFTEGCAESFNADRINFWGLGEEYGRSMINDFNNGTVGWTDWNILLDEKGGPNHVGNFCFAPVHAETKTGELIYTNSYYYIGHFSKFIRPGAKKINCAASRSQLLTTGFLNADGKIAVVVMNQSDKKITYNLCIGKNAAIVTIPPHAIQTMIIK
;
A
#
# COMPACT_ATOMS: atom_id res chain seq x y z
N MET A 1 21.61 -86.71 5.81
CA MET A 1 21.93 -87.05 7.19
C MET A 1 22.37 -85.79 7.91
N ARG A 2 21.75 -85.44 8.98
CA ARG A 2 21.84 -84.26 9.87
C ARG A 2 21.35 -82.95 9.25
N THR A 3 20.12 -82.69 9.44
CA THR A 3 19.37 -81.45 9.38
C THR A 3 19.75 -80.58 10.54
N SER A 4 20.19 -79.33 10.28
CA SER A 4 20.37 -78.33 11.33
C SER A 4 19.31 -77.23 11.14
N LEU A 5 18.42 -77.15 12.09
CA LEU A 5 17.34 -76.19 12.22
C LEU A 5 17.95 -74.88 12.82
N VAL A 6 17.87 -73.80 12.09
CA VAL A 6 18.23 -72.46 12.62
C VAL A 6 16.96 -71.76 13.01
N ALA A 7 16.76 -71.58 14.31
CA ALA A 7 15.69 -70.79 14.87
C ALA A 7 15.99 -69.30 14.76
N LEU A 8 15.15 -68.55 14.06
CA LEU A 8 15.20 -67.10 13.97
C LEU A 8 14.34 -66.52 15.10
N ILE A 9 14.98 -65.92 16.11
CA ILE A 9 14.32 -65.22 17.20
C ILE A 9 14.10 -63.80 16.73
N ALA A 10 12.83 -63.39 16.47
CA ALA A 10 12.43 -62.05 16.20
C ALA A 10 12.22 -61.30 17.51
N PHE A 11 13.08 -60.32 17.80
CA PHE A 11 12.86 -59.32 18.85
C PHE A 11 11.88 -58.28 18.37
N MET A 12 10.63 -58.34 18.83
CA MET A 12 9.68 -57.23 18.72
C MET A 12 9.95 -56.25 19.84
N SER A 13 10.62 -55.15 19.53
CA SER A 13 10.67 -53.96 20.40
C SER A 13 9.41 -53.15 20.23
N THR A 14 8.53 -53.24 21.23
CA THR A 14 7.34 -52.38 21.36
C THR A 14 7.80 -50.96 21.75
N ILE A 15 7.86 -50.04 20.76
CA ILE A 15 8.01 -48.61 21.04
C ILE A 15 6.64 -48.08 21.46
N SER A 16 6.49 -47.83 22.77
CA SER A 16 5.35 -47.08 23.33
C SER A 16 5.45 -45.64 22.91
N PHE A 17 4.67 -45.22 21.93
CA PHE A 17 4.43 -43.79 21.63
C PHE A 17 3.50 -43.23 22.72
N SER A 18 4.06 -42.68 23.80
CA SER A 18 3.33 -41.78 24.68
C SER A 18 3.14 -40.45 23.93
N GLN A 19 1.95 -40.26 23.37
CA GLN A 19 1.54 -38.93 22.88
C GLN A 19 1.38 -38.00 24.09
N VAL A 20 2.41 -37.21 24.34
CA VAL A 20 2.30 -36.03 25.19
C VAL A 20 1.41 -35.04 24.44
N LYS A 21 0.12 -35.04 24.72
CA LYS A 21 -0.78 -33.92 24.39
C LYS A 21 -0.28 -32.74 25.20
N GLN A 22 0.58 -31.90 24.61
CA GLN A 22 0.75 -30.53 25.10
C GLN A 22 -0.59 -29.82 24.90
N VAL A 23 -1.37 -29.76 25.96
CA VAL A 23 -2.48 -28.82 26.08
C VAL A 23 -1.83 -27.45 26.25
N ILE A 24 -1.58 -26.76 25.14
CA ILE A 24 -1.28 -25.32 25.18
C ILE A 24 -2.55 -24.69 25.76
N ALA A 25 -2.49 -24.35 27.04
CA ALA A 25 -3.52 -23.55 27.68
C ALA A 25 -3.57 -22.23 26.90
N LYS A 26 -4.55 -22.07 26.01
CA LYS A 26 -4.89 -20.77 25.42
C LYS A 26 -5.22 -19.88 26.59
N SER A 27 -4.33 -18.95 26.96
CA SER A 27 -4.66 -17.90 27.90
C SER A 27 -5.85 -17.15 27.29
N THR A 28 -7.02 -17.33 27.84
CA THR A 28 -8.22 -16.61 27.45
C THR A 28 -8.01 -15.16 27.88
N ILE A 29 -7.77 -14.27 26.90
CA ILE A 29 -7.68 -12.84 27.16
C ILE A 29 -9.02 -12.39 27.77
N ASN A 30 -8.96 -11.82 28.95
CA ASN A 30 -10.15 -11.27 29.60
C ASN A 30 -10.42 -9.86 29.06
N TYR A 31 -11.34 -9.74 28.12
CA TYR A 31 -11.72 -8.46 27.51
C TYR A 31 -12.54 -7.57 28.45
N LEU A 32 -13.16 -8.06 29.52
CA LEU A 32 -13.91 -7.26 30.48
C LEU A 32 -13.07 -6.19 31.21
N VAL A 33 -11.75 -6.45 31.30
CA VAL A 33 -10.80 -5.47 31.88
C VAL A 33 -10.15 -4.56 30.85
N LYS A 34 -10.51 -4.71 29.56
CA LYS A 34 -9.96 -3.94 28.45
C LYS A 34 -10.77 -2.68 28.20
N THR A 35 -10.08 -1.60 27.91
CA THR A 35 -10.68 -0.33 27.50
C THR A 35 -10.63 -0.17 26.00
N ILE A 36 -11.63 0.48 25.44
CA ILE A 36 -11.72 0.81 24.01
C ILE A 36 -11.69 2.32 23.90
N THR A 37 -10.67 2.86 23.26
CA THR A 37 -10.65 4.28 22.87
C THR A 37 -11.19 4.40 21.46
N VAL A 38 -12.20 5.23 21.27
CA VAL A 38 -12.85 5.49 19.97
C VAL A 38 -12.35 6.80 19.39
N TYR A 39 -11.80 6.73 18.18
CA TYR A 39 -11.40 7.89 17.37
C TYR A 39 -12.41 8.05 16.25
N THR A 40 -12.86 9.28 15.98
CA THR A 40 -13.89 9.56 14.96
C THR A 40 -13.47 10.70 14.05
N THR A 41 -13.77 10.53 12.76
CA THR A 41 -13.86 11.59 11.76
C THR A 41 -15.26 11.54 11.17
N ALA A 42 -15.98 12.66 11.16
CA ALA A 42 -17.38 12.69 10.72
C ALA A 42 -17.71 13.97 9.95
N ASP A 43 -18.57 13.84 8.96
CA ASP A 43 -19.09 14.96 8.18
C ASP A 43 -19.89 15.93 9.07
N SER A 44 -20.00 17.16 8.59
CA SER A 44 -20.78 18.24 9.26
C SER A 44 -20.44 18.42 10.76
N SER A 45 -19.16 18.20 11.11
CA SER A 45 -18.62 18.30 12.46
C SER A 45 -17.15 18.70 12.45
N ASP A 46 -16.61 19.07 13.61
CA ASP A 46 -15.17 19.35 13.81
C ASP A 46 -14.36 18.08 14.15
N LEU A 47 -14.97 16.92 14.08
CA LEU A 47 -14.31 15.65 14.40
C LEU A 47 -13.35 15.25 13.28
N ARG A 48 -12.07 15.26 13.59
CA ARG A 48 -10.96 14.90 12.70
C ARG A 48 -9.94 14.06 13.47
N LEU A 49 -10.03 12.71 13.37
CA LEU A 49 -9.26 11.78 14.20
C LEU A 49 -9.37 12.06 15.71
N SER A 50 -10.51 12.62 16.13
CA SER A 50 -10.76 13.06 17.50
C SER A 50 -11.15 11.88 18.40
N VAL A 51 -10.63 11.84 19.62
CA VAL A 51 -11.14 10.92 20.64
C VAL A 51 -12.57 11.33 21.00
N THR A 52 -13.53 10.47 20.74
CA THR A 52 -14.95 10.76 20.98
C THR A 52 -15.56 9.94 22.11
N ASP A 53 -14.97 8.81 22.45
CA ASP A 53 -15.47 7.97 23.52
C ASP A 53 -14.38 7.06 24.10
N ASN A 54 -14.62 6.59 25.32
CA ASN A 54 -13.90 5.50 25.97
C ASN A 54 -14.94 4.51 26.53
N VAL A 55 -15.09 3.39 25.85
CA VAL A 55 -16.09 2.39 26.20
C VAL A 55 -15.46 1.15 26.84
N ILE A 56 -16.23 0.39 27.58
CA ILE A 56 -15.80 -0.85 28.21
C ILE A 56 -16.64 -2.00 27.71
N PHE A 57 -16.05 -3.18 27.69
CA PHE A 57 -16.78 -4.40 27.41
C PHE A 57 -17.69 -4.81 28.60
N LYS A 58 -18.84 -5.37 28.23
CA LYS A 58 -19.74 -6.11 29.12
C LYS A 58 -19.86 -7.55 28.61
N GLU A 59 -20.43 -8.41 29.42
CA GLU A 59 -20.76 -9.76 28.97
C GLU A 59 -21.72 -9.70 27.79
N LEU A 60 -21.42 -10.43 26.75
CA LEU A 60 -22.25 -10.48 25.54
C LEU A 60 -23.53 -11.27 25.84
N ILE A 61 -24.67 -10.63 25.66
CA ILE A 61 -25.96 -11.28 25.47
C ILE A 61 -26.09 -11.55 23.97
N GLN A 62 -26.66 -12.69 23.58
CA GLN A 62 -26.89 -13.04 22.18
C GLN A 62 -27.61 -11.88 21.47
N PRO A 63 -26.98 -11.25 20.41
CA PRO A 63 -27.63 -10.18 19.68
C PRO A 63 -28.94 -10.67 19.03
N THR A 64 -29.94 -9.84 19.08
CA THR A 64 -31.23 -10.10 18.39
C THR A 64 -31.09 -9.79 16.90
N GLU A 65 -32.05 -10.24 16.10
CA GLU A 65 -32.03 -9.99 14.64
C GLU A 65 -32.04 -8.48 14.31
N GLY A 66 -32.68 -7.64 15.13
CA GLY A 66 -32.75 -6.19 14.92
C GLY A 66 -31.47 -5.44 15.27
N GLU A 67 -30.54 -6.06 16.00
CA GLU A 67 -29.30 -5.43 16.45
C GLU A 67 -28.18 -5.53 15.41
N ILE A 68 -27.52 -4.40 15.17
CA ILE A 68 -26.33 -4.38 14.32
C ILE A 68 -25.12 -4.73 15.18
N SER A 69 -24.29 -5.64 14.70
CA SER A 69 -23.10 -6.09 15.41
C SER A 69 -21.89 -6.15 14.50
N VAL A 70 -20.72 -5.85 15.05
CA VAL A 70 -19.40 -6.02 14.45
C VAL A 70 -18.67 -7.11 15.24
N PHE A 71 -18.45 -8.25 14.62
CA PHE A 71 -17.79 -9.39 15.23
C PHE A 71 -16.32 -9.41 14.91
N VAL A 72 -15.46 -9.50 15.93
CA VAL A 72 -14.00 -9.51 15.82
C VAL A 72 -13.44 -10.78 16.42
N ASP A 73 -12.63 -11.51 15.64
CA ASP A 73 -11.90 -12.69 16.14
C ASP A 73 -10.39 -12.52 15.90
N PRO A 74 -9.64 -12.08 16.92
CA PRO A 74 -8.19 -11.91 16.81
C PRO A 74 -7.41 -13.24 16.79
N THR A 75 -8.06 -14.38 16.99
CA THR A 75 -7.44 -15.70 16.88
C THR A 75 -7.30 -16.18 15.45
N LYS A 76 -8.02 -15.56 14.51
CA LYS A 76 -7.98 -15.83 13.08
C LYS A 76 -7.19 -14.73 12.41
N THR A 77 -5.95 -15.02 12.03
CA THR A 77 -5.02 -14.09 11.42
C THR A 77 -4.76 -14.43 9.96
N PHE A 78 -4.52 -13.39 9.16
CA PHE A 78 -4.29 -13.46 7.72
C PHE A 78 -2.95 -12.79 7.36
N GLN A 79 -2.91 -12.01 6.28
CA GLN A 79 -1.70 -11.35 5.81
C GLN A 79 -1.06 -10.44 6.88
N THR A 80 0.25 -10.25 6.71
CA THR A 80 1.01 -9.32 7.55
C THR A 80 1.01 -7.94 6.90
N PHE A 81 0.66 -6.93 7.67
CA PHE A 81 0.63 -5.54 7.24
C PHE A 81 2.06 -4.99 7.04
N LEU A 82 2.31 -4.43 5.85
CA LEU A 82 3.58 -3.82 5.46
C LEU A 82 3.67 -2.35 5.89
N GLY A 83 2.61 -1.60 5.68
CA GLY A 83 2.56 -0.18 5.97
C GLY A 83 1.62 0.60 5.05
N ILE A 84 1.46 1.87 5.36
CA ILE A 84 0.77 2.86 4.54
C ILE A 84 1.72 4.01 4.26
N GLY A 85 1.63 4.59 3.07
CA GLY A 85 2.44 5.72 2.65
C GLY A 85 1.88 6.44 1.44
N ALA A 86 2.74 7.20 0.79
CA ALA A 86 2.42 7.93 -0.43
C ALA A 86 3.63 8.07 -1.35
N ALA A 87 3.39 8.56 -2.57
CA ALA A 87 4.45 8.86 -3.52
C ALA A 87 5.10 10.22 -3.20
N LEU A 88 6.43 10.18 -3.10
CA LEU A 88 7.32 11.32 -2.98
C LEU A 88 7.83 11.69 -4.38
N THR A 89 6.98 12.40 -5.13
CA THR A 89 7.21 12.80 -6.54
C THR A 89 8.04 14.07 -6.65
N ASP A 90 8.41 14.45 -7.87
CA ASP A 90 9.01 15.76 -8.14
C ASP A 90 8.06 16.90 -7.75
N ALA A 91 6.78 16.79 -8.15
CA ALA A 91 5.74 17.76 -7.77
C ALA A 91 5.64 17.99 -6.27
N SER A 92 5.61 16.90 -5.50
CA SER A 92 5.56 16.98 -4.04
C SER A 92 6.82 17.63 -3.46
N ALA A 93 7.99 17.30 -4.00
CA ALA A 93 9.26 17.84 -3.54
C ALA A 93 9.43 19.34 -3.87
N GLU A 94 9.04 19.75 -5.06
CA GLU A 94 9.07 21.16 -5.49
C GLU A 94 8.07 22.01 -4.68
N THR A 95 6.86 21.48 -4.45
CA THR A 95 5.86 22.15 -3.60
C THR A 95 6.36 22.27 -2.16
N PHE A 96 6.93 21.20 -1.62
CA PHE A 96 7.52 21.20 -0.27
C PHE A 96 8.65 22.23 -0.13
N ALA A 97 9.51 22.36 -1.17
CA ALA A 97 10.62 23.30 -1.16
C ALA A 97 10.17 24.77 -1.12
N LYS A 98 8.97 25.09 -1.61
CA LYS A 98 8.38 26.45 -1.56
C LYS A 98 7.82 26.81 -0.18
N LEU A 99 7.59 25.84 0.70
CA LEU A 99 7.04 26.08 2.03
C LEU A 99 8.07 26.74 2.96
N PRO A 100 7.64 27.63 3.84
CA PRO A 100 8.48 28.12 4.93
C PRO A 100 8.97 26.97 5.82
N PRO A 101 10.17 27.07 6.45
CA PRO A 101 10.75 25.97 7.25
C PRO A 101 9.82 25.43 8.33
N ALA A 102 9.05 26.31 9.01
CA ALA A 102 8.07 25.88 10.03
C ALA A 102 6.95 25.02 9.43
N LYS A 103 6.51 25.33 8.20
CA LYS A 103 5.48 24.57 7.49
C LYS A 103 6.02 23.27 6.91
N GLN A 104 7.28 23.24 6.49
CA GLN A 104 7.97 21.98 6.14
C GLN A 104 7.99 21.02 7.35
N GLU A 105 8.33 21.53 8.52
CA GLU A 105 8.34 20.73 9.75
C GLU A 105 6.94 20.27 10.15
N GLU A 106 5.94 21.16 10.11
CA GLU A 106 4.53 20.82 10.36
C GLU A 106 4.08 19.67 9.45
N PHE A 107 4.34 19.77 8.15
CA PHE A 107 4.01 18.74 7.16
C PHE A 107 4.68 17.40 7.47
N LEU A 108 5.99 17.42 7.74
CA LEU A 108 6.73 16.20 8.06
C LEU A 108 6.23 15.52 9.33
N GLN A 109 5.92 16.31 10.36
CA GLN A 109 5.36 15.78 11.60
C GLN A 109 3.94 15.23 11.39
N ALA A 110 3.10 15.90 10.61
CA ALA A 110 1.75 15.44 10.32
C ALA A 110 1.73 14.08 9.62
N TYR A 111 2.63 13.84 8.67
CA TYR A 111 2.65 12.58 7.95
C TYR A 111 3.46 11.47 8.63
N PHE A 112 4.66 11.74 9.12
CA PHE A 112 5.62 10.71 9.48
C PHE A 112 5.73 10.45 10.98
N ASN A 113 5.39 11.43 11.83
CA ASN A 113 5.43 11.21 13.27
C ASN A 113 4.31 10.25 13.70
N LYS A 114 4.68 9.12 14.28
CA LYS A 114 3.74 8.08 14.68
C LYS A 114 2.85 8.44 15.88
N GLU A 115 3.21 9.44 16.66
CA GLU A 115 2.46 9.85 17.85
C GLU A 115 1.59 11.07 17.56
N LYS A 116 2.18 12.14 17.00
CA LYS A 116 1.52 13.40 16.72
C LYS A 116 0.80 13.42 15.36
N GLY A 117 1.36 12.74 14.35
CA GLY A 117 0.83 12.64 12.99
C GLY A 117 0.07 11.34 12.72
N ILE A 118 -0.08 11.02 11.45
CA ILE A 118 -0.72 9.78 10.98
C ILE A 118 0.27 8.62 10.79
N GLY A 119 1.57 8.85 10.90
CA GLY A 119 2.62 7.85 11.03
C GLY A 119 2.86 6.99 9.80
N TYR A 120 2.97 7.59 8.61
CA TYR A 120 3.33 6.87 7.38
C TYR A 120 4.61 6.05 7.56
N SER A 121 4.62 4.86 6.98
CA SER A 121 5.65 3.85 7.18
C SER A 121 6.10 3.15 5.90
N LEU A 122 5.67 3.65 4.75
CA LEU A 122 6.01 3.20 3.40
C LEU A 122 6.10 4.42 2.49
N ALA A 123 6.89 4.36 1.42
CA ALA A 123 6.95 5.42 0.42
C ALA A 123 7.20 4.86 -0.98
N ARG A 124 6.70 5.57 -1.98
CA ARG A 124 6.96 5.37 -3.40
C ARG A 124 7.71 6.56 -3.98
N THR A 125 8.47 6.37 -5.04
CA THR A 125 9.03 7.48 -5.85
C THR A 125 9.13 7.06 -7.31
N ASN A 126 9.20 8.02 -8.22
CA ASN A 126 9.39 7.76 -9.64
C ASN A 126 10.87 7.51 -9.99
N ILE A 127 11.14 6.67 -10.99
CA ILE A 127 12.43 6.55 -11.65
C ILE A 127 12.41 7.52 -12.84
N HIS A 128 13.22 8.56 -12.82
CA HIS A 128 13.19 9.78 -13.67
C HIS A 128 11.79 10.43 -13.72
N SER A 129 11.40 11.08 -14.83
CA SER A 129 10.13 11.82 -14.89
C SER A 129 8.89 10.94 -14.89
N CYS A 130 7.80 11.51 -14.41
CA CYS A 130 6.42 11.08 -14.55
C CYS A 130 5.56 12.32 -14.84
N ASP A 131 4.25 12.16 -14.99
CA ASP A 131 3.33 13.29 -15.19
C ASP A 131 3.45 14.37 -14.09
N PHE A 132 3.69 13.97 -12.83
CA PHE A 132 3.94 14.86 -11.70
C PHE A 132 5.43 15.23 -11.55
N SER A 133 6.07 15.50 -12.65
CA SER A 133 7.35 16.22 -12.79
C SER A 133 7.09 17.54 -13.51
N SER A 134 7.97 18.52 -13.35
CA SER A 134 7.84 19.81 -14.04
C SER A 134 8.25 19.76 -15.51
N ASP A 135 8.96 18.71 -15.92
CA ASP A 135 9.37 18.44 -17.30
C ASP A 135 9.66 16.94 -17.50
N SER A 136 9.71 16.48 -18.76
CA SER A 136 10.19 15.14 -19.10
C SER A 136 11.70 15.08 -19.06
N TYR A 137 12.28 14.11 -18.34
CA TYR A 137 13.72 13.89 -18.27
C TYR A 137 14.06 12.43 -18.04
N THR A 138 15.30 12.06 -18.38
CA THR A 138 15.91 10.76 -18.08
C THR A 138 17.26 10.93 -17.40
N TYR A 139 17.81 9.86 -16.86
CA TYR A 139 19.14 9.88 -16.24
C TYR A 139 20.29 9.63 -17.22
N VAL A 140 20.00 9.44 -18.51
CA VAL A 140 21.00 9.20 -19.54
C VAL A 140 20.82 10.17 -20.71
N ALA A 141 21.89 10.48 -21.42
CA ALA A 141 21.81 11.20 -22.68
C ALA A 141 21.09 10.36 -23.75
N GLU A 142 20.48 11.06 -24.72
CA GLU A 142 19.81 10.43 -25.86
C GLU A 142 20.80 9.50 -26.61
N GLY A 143 20.35 8.28 -26.88
CA GLY A 143 21.14 7.25 -27.58
C GLY A 143 22.18 6.51 -26.73
N ASP A 144 22.38 6.87 -25.46
CA ASP A 144 23.36 6.17 -24.60
C ASP A 144 22.82 4.83 -24.06
N ALA A 145 22.78 3.82 -24.91
CA ALA A 145 22.40 2.47 -24.53
C ALA A 145 23.37 1.79 -23.54
N SER A 146 24.60 2.28 -23.45
CA SER A 146 25.63 1.78 -22.53
C SER A 146 25.52 2.34 -21.12
N LEU A 147 24.66 3.35 -20.94
CA LEU A 147 24.37 4.05 -19.68
C LEU A 147 25.65 4.70 -19.07
N GLN A 148 26.59 5.17 -19.90
CA GLN A 148 27.82 5.82 -19.44
C GLN A 148 27.55 7.21 -18.86
N THR A 149 26.54 7.90 -19.39
CA THR A 149 26.14 9.25 -18.98
C THR A 149 25.17 9.24 -17.79
N PHE A 150 24.87 8.09 -17.20
CA PHE A 150 23.87 7.93 -16.14
C PHE A 150 24.11 8.89 -14.97
N ASN A 151 23.14 9.76 -14.69
CA ASN A 151 23.26 10.83 -13.71
C ASN A 151 21.89 11.18 -13.10
N ILE A 152 21.82 11.23 -11.77
CA ILE A 152 20.61 11.59 -11.00
C ILE A 152 20.66 13.05 -10.50
N SER A 153 21.41 13.94 -11.15
CA SER A 153 21.57 15.33 -10.68
C SER A 153 20.26 16.12 -10.61
N HIS A 154 19.30 15.80 -11.48
CA HIS A 154 17.96 16.39 -11.43
C HIS A 154 17.31 16.13 -10.05
N ASP A 155 17.29 14.90 -9.59
CA ASP A 155 16.64 14.49 -8.34
C ASP A 155 17.31 15.14 -7.10
N LYS A 156 18.58 15.50 -7.20
CA LYS A 156 19.33 16.16 -6.12
C LYS A 156 18.88 17.59 -5.83
N GLN A 157 18.11 18.21 -6.72
CA GLN A 157 17.63 19.57 -6.52
C GLN A 157 16.54 19.62 -5.43
N PHE A 158 15.52 18.78 -5.54
CA PHE A 158 14.38 18.80 -4.64
C PHE A 158 14.02 17.41 -4.08
N ARG A 159 13.91 16.37 -4.93
CA ARG A 159 13.35 15.07 -4.57
C ARG A 159 14.19 14.32 -3.54
N ILE A 160 15.50 14.21 -3.75
CA ILE A 160 16.40 13.54 -2.78
C ILE A 160 16.44 14.27 -1.43
N PRO A 161 16.59 15.60 -1.35
CA PRO A 161 16.49 16.34 -0.10
C PRO A 161 15.16 16.10 0.63
N PHE A 162 14.05 16.10 -0.10
CA PHE A 162 12.72 15.85 0.46
C PHE A 162 12.58 14.42 1.02
N ILE A 163 12.98 13.41 0.26
CA ILE A 163 12.95 11.99 0.70
C ILE A 163 13.80 11.81 1.96
N LYS A 164 15.00 12.41 2.02
CA LYS A 164 15.87 12.35 3.22
C LYS A 164 15.21 12.93 4.46
N LYS A 165 14.50 14.08 4.31
CA LYS A 165 13.72 14.68 5.41
C LYS A 165 12.56 13.77 5.84
N ALA A 166 11.85 13.17 4.89
CA ALA A 166 10.78 12.21 5.17
C ALA A 166 11.29 10.98 5.93
N ILE A 167 12.41 10.41 5.50
CA ILE A 167 13.07 9.27 6.20
C ILE A 167 13.45 9.67 7.63
N ALA A 168 14.04 10.85 7.82
CA ALA A 168 14.44 11.35 9.14
C ALA A 168 13.20 11.52 10.06
N ALA A 169 12.13 12.15 9.55
CA ALA A 169 10.87 12.35 10.28
C ALA A 169 10.16 11.04 10.63
N ALA A 170 10.34 9.99 9.81
CA ALA A 170 9.84 8.63 10.08
C ALA A 170 10.71 7.85 11.10
N GLY A 171 11.72 8.49 11.70
CA GLY A 171 12.63 7.86 12.67
C GLY A 171 13.80 7.10 12.02
N GLY A 172 14.22 7.48 10.83
CA GLY A 172 15.35 6.92 10.10
C GLY A 172 15.06 5.64 9.31
N LYS A 173 13.83 5.16 9.31
CA LYS A 173 13.43 3.95 8.60
C LYS A 173 12.11 4.14 7.86
N LEU A 174 12.18 4.22 6.54
CA LEU A 174 11.04 4.33 5.65
C LEU A 174 11.31 3.46 4.42
N PRO A 175 10.74 2.25 4.29
CA PRO A 175 10.83 1.46 3.07
C PRO A 175 10.39 2.29 1.86
N LEU A 176 11.31 2.44 0.89
CA LEU A 176 11.09 3.22 -0.33
C LEU A 176 11.13 2.28 -1.53
N TYR A 177 10.08 2.26 -2.34
CA TYR A 177 10.10 1.59 -3.63
C TYR A 177 9.93 2.60 -4.77
N ALA A 178 10.32 2.19 -5.97
CA ALA A 178 10.36 3.08 -7.11
C ALA A 178 9.72 2.46 -8.35
N SER A 179 9.05 3.30 -9.14
CA SER A 179 8.35 2.90 -10.38
C SER A 179 8.80 3.77 -11.55
N PRO A 180 9.11 3.21 -12.73
CA PRO A 180 9.31 3.98 -13.96
C PRO A 180 7.98 4.15 -14.70
N TRP A 181 7.78 5.31 -15.31
CA TRP A 181 6.66 5.58 -16.22
C TRP A 181 6.99 5.27 -17.67
N SER A 182 8.24 5.41 -18.08
CA SER A 182 8.69 5.10 -19.44
C SER A 182 10.19 4.80 -19.46
N PRO A 183 10.68 3.90 -20.32
CA PRO A 183 12.08 3.92 -20.72
C PRO A 183 12.43 5.23 -21.46
N PRO A 184 13.74 5.61 -21.57
CA PRO A 184 14.18 6.70 -22.44
C PRO A 184 13.64 6.55 -23.88
N ALA A 185 13.35 7.66 -24.54
CA ALA A 185 12.70 7.71 -25.85
C ALA A 185 13.36 6.80 -26.91
N PHE A 186 14.70 6.83 -27.02
CA PHE A 186 15.44 6.00 -27.97
C PHE A 186 15.32 4.48 -27.73
N MET A 187 14.91 4.06 -26.54
CA MET A 187 14.67 2.63 -26.24
C MET A 187 13.27 2.17 -26.64
N LYS A 188 12.40 3.07 -27.11
CA LYS A 188 10.99 2.78 -27.40
C LYS A 188 10.67 2.76 -28.87
N THR A 189 9.61 2.03 -29.23
CA THR A 189 9.20 1.87 -30.65
C THR A 189 8.64 3.13 -31.27
N ASN A 190 8.10 4.05 -30.46
CA ASN A 190 7.58 5.35 -30.91
C ASN A 190 8.62 6.49 -30.81
N ASN A 191 9.82 6.24 -30.29
CA ASN A 191 10.86 7.25 -30.04
C ASN A 191 10.42 8.43 -29.15
N GLU A 192 9.45 8.19 -28.25
CA GLU A 192 8.94 9.17 -27.30
C GLU A 192 8.80 8.55 -25.93
N MET A 193 8.94 9.33 -24.87
CA MET A 193 8.62 8.87 -23.52
C MET A 193 7.12 8.83 -23.28
N LEU A 194 6.35 9.71 -23.90
CA LEU A 194 4.90 9.85 -23.84
C LEU A 194 4.22 8.89 -24.84
N HIS A 195 2.88 8.85 -24.78
CA HIS A 195 2.01 8.20 -25.77
C HIS A 195 2.24 6.69 -25.96
N GLY A 196 2.53 5.97 -24.88
CA GLY A 196 2.68 4.52 -24.91
C GLY A 196 3.95 4.07 -25.65
N GLY A 197 3.81 3.32 -26.75
CA GLY A 197 4.93 2.63 -27.38
C GLY A 197 5.39 1.43 -26.55
N LYS A 198 6.37 0.69 -27.03
CA LYS A 198 6.91 -0.52 -26.38
C LYS A 198 8.43 -0.42 -26.25
N LEU A 199 8.98 -1.09 -25.24
CA LEU A 199 10.41 -1.28 -25.13
C LEU A 199 10.91 -2.11 -26.33
N ARG A 200 11.90 -1.59 -27.08
CA ARG A 200 12.56 -2.36 -28.14
C ARG A 200 13.41 -3.47 -27.53
N ARG A 201 13.34 -4.65 -28.12
CA ARG A 201 13.99 -5.86 -27.60
C ARG A 201 15.50 -5.71 -27.44
N GLU A 202 16.16 -5.03 -28.36
CA GLU A 202 17.59 -4.75 -28.33
C GLU A 202 18.04 -3.93 -27.12
N PHE A 203 17.13 -3.16 -26.50
CA PHE A 203 17.41 -2.37 -25.31
C PHE A 203 16.95 -3.03 -24.00
N ALA A 204 16.35 -4.23 -24.04
CA ALA A 204 15.84 -4.87 -22.83
C ALA A 204 16.91 -5.07 -21.75
N GLN A 205 18.14 -5.47 -22.14
CA GLN A 205 19.24 -5.60 -21.18
C GLN A 205 19.72 -4.25 -20.67
N SER A 206 19.77 -3.22 -21.52
CA SER A 206 20.13 -1.86 -21.11
C SER A 206 19.11 -1.30 -20.12
N TRP A 207 17.82 -1.49 -20.38
CA TRP A 207 16.75 -1.11 -19.47
C TRP A 207 16.84 -1.83 -18.12
N ALA A 208 17.09 -3.13 -18.10
CA ALA A 208 17.32 -3.88 -16.86
C ALA A 208 18.54 -3.34 -16.06
N ASN A 209 19.62 -2.97 -16.74
CA ASN A 209 20.79 -2.34 -16.12
C ASN A 209 20.49 -0.95 -15.56
N TYR A 210 19.55 -0.22 -16.17
CA TYR A 210 19.13 1.11 -15.71
C TYR A 210 18.57 1.08 -14.28
N TYR A 211 17.75 0.07 -13.94
CA TYR A 211 17.24 -0.13 -12.58
C TYR A 211 18.38 -0.33 -11.57
N THR A 212 19.37 -1.13 -11.90
CA THR A 212 20.49 -1.37 -10.98
C THR A 212 21.37 -0.14 -10.78
N LYS A 213 21.53 0.69 -11.83
CA LYS A 213 22.22 1.99 -11.71
C LYS A 213 21.41 2.97 -10.85
N PHE A 214 20.10 3.03 -11.01
CA PHE A 214 19.21 3.83 -10.18
C PHE A 214 19.32 3.43 -8.70
N ILE A 215 19.16 2.15 -8.40
CA ILE A 215 19.26 1.63 -7.02
C ILE A 215 20.61 2.00 -6.41
N LYS A 216 21.70 1.74 -7.13
CA LYS A 216 23.06 2.07 -6.68
C LYS A 216 23.23 3.56 -6.41
N ALA A 217 22.67 4.42 -7.27
CA ALA A 217 22.79 5.87 -7.13
C ALA A 217 22.02 6.39 -5.91
N TYR A 218 20.79 5.88 -5.67
CA TYR A 218 19.99 6.25 -4.50
C TYR A 218 20.59 5.72 -3.20
N GLU A 219 21.09 4.47 -3.19
CA GLU A 219 21.79 3.92 -2.03
C GLU A 219 23.07 4.70 -1.69
N LYS A 220 23.81 5.20 -2.70
CA LYS A 220 24.96 6.08 -2.49
C LYS A 220 24.56 7.42 -1.84
N GLU A 221 23.34 7.90 -2.09
CA GLU A 221 22.79 9.07 -1.41
C GLU A 221 22.27 8.75 0.02
N GLY A 222 22.38 7.51 0.48
CA GLY A 222 21.92 7.09 1.81
C GLY A 222 20.44 6.72 1.86
N MET A 223 19.82 6.47 0.71
CA MET A 223 18.41 6.08 0.60
C MET A 223 18.28 4.64 0.07
N PRO A 224 18.20 3.64 0.95
CA PRO A 224 18.09 2.25 0.52
C PRO A 224 16.74 2.01 -0.18
N ILE A 225 16.78 1.53 -1.42
CA ILE A 225 15.59 1.10 -2.16
C ILE A 225 15.13 -0.26 -1.65
N TRP A 226 13.90 -0.35 -1.19
CA TRP A 226 13.28 -1.59 -0.71
C TRP A 226 12.78 -2.46 -1.87
N GLY A 227 12.23 -1.84 -2.92
CA GLY A 227 11.66 -2.54 -4.07
C GLY A 227 11.52 -1.64 -5.29
N ILE A 228 11.13 -2.26 -6.40
CA ILE A 228 10.84 -1.59 -7.67
C ILE A 228 9.58 -2.21 -8.28
N THR A 229 8.83 -1.44 -9.06
CA THR A 229 7.86 -1.99 -10.01
C THR A 229 8.49 -2.10 -11.39
N ILE A 230 7.99 -2.99 -12.23
CA ILE A 230 8.54 -3.18 -13.58
C ILE A 230 8.16 -2.00 -14.47
N GLN A 231 6.91 -1.55 -14.41
CA GLN A 231 6.38 -0.47 -15.23
C GLN A 231 5.13 0.08 -14.55
N ASN A 232 5.03 1.39 -14.42
CA ASN A 232 3.77 2.03 -14.04
C ASN A 232 2.78 1.89 -15.20
N GLU A 233 1.58 1.39 -14.90
CA GLU A 233 0.43 1.29 -15.81
C GLU A 233 0.77 0.68 -17.20
N PRO A 234 1.25 -0.57 -17.26
CA PRO A 234 1.77 -1.17 -18.49
C PRO A 234 0.73 -1.42 -19.58
N MET A 235 -0.54 -1.12 -19.36
CA MET A 235 -1.61 -1.22 -20.39
C MET A 235 -2.17 0.15 -20.81
N ALA A 236 -1.70 1.24 -20.20
CA ALA A 236 -2.20 2.58 -20.50
C ALA A 236 -1.32 3.30 -21.52
N THR A 237 -1.96 3.84 -22.56
CA THR A 237 -1.34 4.81 -23.48
C THR A 237 -1.76 6.19 -23.03
N GLN A 238 -0.85 6.89 -22.38
CA GLN A 238 -1.11 8.17 -21.76
C GLN A 238 -0.48 9.33 -22.54
N ARG A 239 -1.02 10.55 -22.36
CA ARG A 239 -0.40 11.79 -22.88
C ARG A 239 0.84 12.23 -22.11
N TRP A 240 1.20 11.50 -21.06
CA TRP A 240 2.42 11.60 -20.28
C TRP A 240 3.29 10.36 -20.47
N GLU A 241 4.38 10.27 -19.73
CA GLU A 241 5.30 9.13 -19.77
C GLU A 241 4.53 7.82 -19.58
N SER A 242 4.63 6.92 -20.54
CA SER A 242 3.96 5.63 -20.53
C SER A 242 4.67 4.63 -21.45
N CYS A 243 4.55 3.35 -21.15
CA CYS A 243 5.12 2.28 -21.95
C CYS A 243 4.27 1.02 -21.82
N ILE A 244 3.91 0.44 -22.96
CA ILE A 244 3.06 -0.75 -23.01
C ILE A 244 3.91 -2.00 -22.84
N PHE A 245 3.49 -2.84 -21.90
CA PHE A 245 3.92 -4.23 -21.76
C PHE A 245 2.68 -5.12 -21.73
N THR A 246 2.57 -6.05 -22.67
CA THR A 246 1.62 -7.15 -22.50
C THR A 246 2.02 -8.02 -21.30
N ALA A 247 1.14 -8.91 -20.85
CA ALA A 247 1.46 -9.82 -19.76
C ALA A 247 2.67 -10.71 -20.09
N ASP A 248 2.76 -11.18 -21.35
CA ASP A 248 3.89 -11.97 -21.82
C ASP A 248 5.19 -11.16 -21.90
N GLU A 249 5.13 -9.92 -22.40
CA GLU A 249 6.30 -9.04 -22.47
C GLU A 249 6.84 -8.71 -21.09
N GLU A 250 5.97 -8.42 -20.10
CA GLU A 250 6.37 -8.17 -18.72
C GLU A 250 6.97 -9.43 -18.07
N ARG A 251 6.31 -10.59 -18.24
CA ARG A 251 6.86 -11.90 -17.81
C ARG A 251 8.25 -12.16 -18.39
N ASP A 252 8.41 -11.98 -19.69
CA ASP A 252 9.66 -12.28 -20.39
C ASP A 252 10.76 -11.29 -20.02
N PHE A 253 10.42 -10.01 -19.83
CA PHE A 253 11.38 -9.00 -19.33
C PHE A 253 11.84 -9.34 -17.91
N LEU A 254 10.91 -9.69 -17.02
CA LEU A 254 11.23 -10.11 -15.66
C LEU A 254 12.14 -11.36 -15.66
N LYS A 255 11.74 -12.39 -16.42
CA LYS A 255 12.39 -13.69 -16.43
C LYS A 255 13.79 -13.66 -17.03
N ASN A 256 13.93 -12.97 -18.18
CA ASN A 256 15.13 -13.09 -19.00
C ASN A 256 16.13 -11.93 -18.79
N TYR A 257 15.68 -10.77 -18.29
CA TYR A 257 16.50 -9.58 -18.17
C TYR A 257 16.55 -9.03 -16.74
N LEU A 258 15.44 -8.52 -16.21
CA LEU A 258 15.44 -7.78 -14.93
C LEU A 258 15.82 -8.67 -13.74
N GLY A 259 15.17 -9.83 -13.59
CA GLY A 259 15.43 -10.74 -12.48
C GLY A 259 16.88 -11.20 -12.40
N PRO A 260 17.45 -11.77 -13.49
CA PRO A 260 18.87 -12.15 -13.54
C PRO A 260 19.82 -10.97 -13.29
N THR A 261 19.50 -9.78 -13.84
CA THR A 261 20.33 -8.58 -13.68
C THR A 261 20.36 -8.11 -12.22
N MET A 262 19.19 -8.07 -11.55
CA MET A 262 19.08 -7.73 -10.13
C MET A 262 19.87 -8.73 -9.27
N GLN A 263 19.75 -10.03 -9.57
CA GLN A 263 20.49 -11.06 -8.86
C GLN A 263 22.00 -10.90 -9.02
N LYS A 264 22.48 -10.71 -10.26
CA LYS A 264 23.91 -10.51 -10.57
C LYS A 264 24.49 -9.24 -9.93
N ALA A 265 23.67 -8.19 -9.81
CA ALA A 265 24.07 -6.94 -9.16
C ALA A 265 24.08 -7.01 -7.62
N GLY A 266 23.71 -8.14 -7.01
CA GLY A 266 23.63 -8.30 -5.55
C GLY A 266 22.32 -7.80 -4.94
N TYR A 267 21.29 -7.57 -5.76
CA TYR A 267 19.99 -7.02 -5.35
C TYR A 267 18.87 -8.08 -5.27
N ALA A 268 19.23 -9.35 -5.08
CA ALA A 268 18.26 -10.46 -4.97
C ALA A 268 17.25 -10.30 -3.82
N ASN A 269 17.59 -9.50 -2.80
CA ASN A 269 16.72 -9.20 -1.66
C ASN A 269 15.71 -8.07 -1.94
N LYS A 270 15.90 -7.27 -2.99
CA LYS A 270 14.97 -6.19 -3.38
C LYS A 270 13.68 -6.79 -3.92
N LYS A 271 12.56 -6.13 -3.64
CA LYS A 271 11.25 -6.62 -4.06
C LYS A 271 10.96 -6.17 -5.48
N ILE A 272 10.66 -7.11 -6.36
CA ILE A 272 10.19 -6.80 -7.71
C ILE A 272 8.67 -6.98 -7.70
N ILE A 273 7.96 -5.93 -8.04
CA ILE A 273 6.50 -5.83 -8.05
C ILE A 273 6.08 -5.79 -9.51
N VAL A 274 5.16 -6.67 -9.88
CA VAL A 274 4.62 -6.75 -11.24
C VAL A 274 3.29 -6.01 -11.36
N TRP A 275 2.83 -5.75 -12.55
CA TRP A 275 1.58 -5.11 -12.92
C TRP A 275 1.57 -3.61 -12.65
N ASP A 276 1.37 -3.16 -11.41
CA ASP A 276 1.34 -1.74 -11.03
C ASP A 276 0.29 -0.93 -11.84
N HIS A 277 -0.95 -1.48 -11.96
CA HIS A 277 -2.07 -0.91 -12.71
C HIS A 277 -3.42 -1.34 -12.08
N ASN A 278 -4.56 -1.00 -12.69
CA ASN A 278 -5.89 -1.17 -12.13
C ASN A 278 -6.27 -2.61 -11.76
N ARG A 279 -7.27 -2.76 -10.86
CA ARG A 279 -7.77 -4.07 -10.40
C ARG A 279 -8.40 -4.91 -11.52
N ASP A 280 -8.81 -4.31 -12.63
CA ASP A 280 -9.59 -4.94 -13.71
C ASP A 280 -8.89 -6.15 -14.34
N LEU A 281 -7.63 -6.04 -14.73
CA LEU A 281 -6.88 -7.10 -15.42
C LEU A 281 -5.86 -7.83 -14.54
N MET A 282 -5.82 -7.53 -13.24
CA MET A 282 -4.78 -8.07 -12.36
C MET A 282 -4.79 -9.61 -12.30
N PHE A 283 -5.97 -10.25 -12.38
CA PHE A 283 -6.06 -11.71 -12.34
C PHE A 283 -5.45 -12.35 -13.61
N GLN A 284 -5.77 -11.82 -14.80
CA GLN A 284 -5.16 -12.27 -16.06
C GLN A 284 -3.64 -12.09 -16.05
N ARG A 285 -3.17 -10.94 -15.56
CA ARG A 285 -1.74 -10.63 -15.45
C ARG A 285 -1.03 -11.57 -14.47
N ALA A 286 -1.65 -11.84 -13.35
CA ALA A 286 -1.15 -12.76 -12.33
C ALA A 286 -0.95 -14.18 -12.89
N ASN A 287 -1.94 -14.70 -13.63
CA ASN A 287 -1.84 -16.02 -14.26
C ASN A 287 -0.64 -16.13 -15.18
N VAL A 288 -0.45 -15.17 -16.09
CA VAL A 288 0.66 -15.22 -17.06
C VAL A 288 2.03 -15.16 -16.38
N ILE A 289 2.17 -14.36 -15.31
CA ILE A 289 3.47 -14.13 -14.67
C ILE A 289 3.75 -15.18 -13.58
N PHE A 290 2.77 -15.51 -12.74
CA PHE A 290 3.00 -16.39 -11.59
C PHE A 290 2.92 -17.87 -11.92
N ASP A 291 2.24 -18.26 -13.01
CA ASP A 291 2.24 -19.64 -13.50
C ASP A 291 3.53 -19.99 -14.26
N ASP A 292 4.37 -19.02 -14.64
CA ASP A 292 5.73 -19.26 -15.13
C ASP A 292 6.74 -19.30 -13.96
N PRO A 293 7.26 -20.47 -13.56
CA PRO A 293 8.19 -20.58 -12.43
C PRO A 293 9.49 -19.78 -12.63
N GLY A 294 9.89 -19.58 -13.91
CA GLY A 294 11.06 -18.79 -14.27
C GLY A 294 10.92 -17.31 -13.98
N ALA A 295 9.71 -16.77 -14.12
CA ALA A 295 9.37 -15.39 -13.77
C ALA A 295 8.96 -15.27 -12.29
N ALA A 296 8.08 -16.18 -11.84
CA ALA A 296 7.50 -16.15 -10.50
C ALA A 296 8.54 -16.08 -9.38
N LYS A 297 9.69 -16.74 -9.54
CA LYS A 297 10.79 -16.75 -8.55
C LYS A 297 11.38 -15.37 -8.28
N TYR A 298 11.27 -14.43 -9.22
CA TYR A 298 11.76 -13.06 -9.07
C TYR A 298 10.71 -12.10 -8.55
N ALA A 299 9.42 -12.39 -8.80
CA ALA A 299 8.32 -11.54 -8.36
C ALA A 299 8.02 -11.71 -6.86
N TRP A 300 8.18 -10.64 -6.09
CA TRP A 300 7.74 -10.57 -4.69
C TRP A 300 6.23 -10.56 -4.58
N GLY A 301 5.57 -9.89 -5.51
CA GLY A 301 4.13 -9.72 -5.51
C GLY A 301 3.66 -8.82 -6.64
N MET A 302 2.42 -8.37 -6.54
CA MET A 302 1.72 -7.57 -7.54
C MET A 302 1.30 -6.23 -6.94
N GLY A 303 1.58 -5.14 -7.66
CA GLY A 303 1.04 -3.81 -7.38
C GLY A 303 -0.28 -3.60 -8.09
N PHE A 304 -1.15 -2.76 -7.52
CA PHE A 304 -2.38 -2.39 -8.19
C PHE A 304 -2.86 -0.98 -7.81
N HIS A 305 -3.69 -0.39 -8.71
CA HIS A 305 -4.31 0.94 -8.63
C HIS A 305 -5.84 0.81 -8.57
N TRP A 306 -6.55 1.93 -8.53
CA TRP A 306 -8.01 1.97 -8.40
C TRP A 306 -8.77 2.70 -9.51
N TYR A 307 -8.09 3.02 -10.62
CA TYR A 307 -8.69 3.85 -11.67
C TYR A 307 -9.53 3.07 -12.69
N GLU A 308 -10.00 1.85 -12.38
CA GLU A 308 -10.79 1.02 -13.28
C GLU A 308 -12.18 1.60 -13.62
N ASP A 309 -12.63 2.61 -12.90
CA ASP A 309 -13.90 3.31 -13.12
C ASP A 309 -13.89 4.26 -14.34
N TRP A 310 -12.71 4.56 -14.91
CA TRP A 310 -12.58 5.34 -16.13
C TRP A 310 -13.48 4.82 -17.28
N SER A 311 -13.80 3.55 -17.30
CA SER A 311 -14.68 2.88 -18.27
C SER A 311 -16.16 2.91 -17.87
N GLY A 312 -16.54 3.56 -16.76
CA GLY A 312 -17.90 3.59 -16.21
C GLY A 312 -18.25 2.40 -15.32
N GLY A 313 -17.25 1.59 -14.92
CA GLY A 313 -17.40 0.43 -14.04
C GLY A 313 -17.46 0.77 -12.55
N GLN A 314 -17.49 -0.26 -11.72
CA GLN A 314 -17.41 -0.17 -10.26
C GLN A 314 -16.07 -0.73 -9.78
N PRO A 315 -15.55 -0.33 -8.60
CA PRO A 315 -14.32 -0.87 -8.04
C PRO A 315 -14.34 -2.41 -7.95
N MET A 316 -13.31 -3.07 -8.50
CA MET A 316 -13.25 -4.52 -8.64
C MET A 316 -12.45 -5.19 -7.50
N TYR A 317 -12.86 -4.98 -6.26
CA TYR A 317 -12.18 -5.52 -5.07
C TYR A 317 -12.08 -7.05 -5.07
N GLU A 318 -13.06 -7.75 -5.66
CA GLU A 318 -13.07 -9.21 -5.76
C GLU A 318 -11.88 -9.76 -6.54
N ASN A 319 -11.37 -9.03 -7.54
CA ASN A 319 -10.19 -9.43 -8.31
C ASN A 319 -8.93 -9.50 -7.43
N VAL A 320 -8.79 -8.58 -6.46
CA VAL A 320 -7.72 -8.63 -5.45
C VAL A 320 -7.81 -9.94 -4.66
N GLY A 321 -9.01 -10.28 -4.17
CA GLY A 321 -9.27 -11.53 -3.46
C GLY A 321 -9.06 -12.79 -4.30
N LEU A 322 -9.38 -12.75 -5.60
CA LEU A 322 -9.12 -13.85 -6.52
C LEU A 322 -7.63 -14.12 -6.66
N VAL A 323 -6.82 -13.09 -6.89
CA VAL A 323 -5.35 -13.22 -6.98
C VAL A 323 -4.77 -13.71 -5.65
N HIS A 324 -5.22 -13.16 -4.52
CA HIS A 324 -4.76 -13.59 -3.20
C HIS A 324 -5.01 -15.09 -2.94
N ARG A 325 -6.19 -15.59 -3.31
CA ARG A 325 -6.54 -17.01 -3.15
C ARG A 325 -5.80 -17.92 -4.12
N ALA A 326 -5.60 -17.48 -5.37
CA ALA A 326 -4.89 -18.27 -6.39
C ALA A 326 -3.38 -18.32 -6.11
N TYR A 327 -2.80 -17.23 -5.59
CA TYR A 327 -1.36 -17.09 -5.36
C TYR A 327 -1.04 -16.65 -3.93
N PRO A 328 -1.36 -17.46 -2.90
CA PRO A 328 -1.28 -17.07 -1.49
C PRO A 328 0.14 -16.74 -0.98
N THR A 329 1.16 -17.13 -1.74
CA THR A 329 2.57 -16.80 -1.43
C THR A 329 3.02 -15.46 -2.01
N LYS A 330 2.21 -14.83 -2.86
CA LYS A 330 2.48 -13.53 -3.47
C LYS A 330 1.79 -12.42 -2.69
N ASN A 331 2.54 -11.34 -2.48
CA ASN A 331 1.99 -10.19 -1.77
C ASN A 331 1.21 -9.28 -2.75
N LEU A 332 0.15 -8.66 -2.27
CA LEU A 332 -0.62 -7.67 -3.00
C LEU A 332 -0.43 -6.31 -2.33
N LEU A 333 0.00 -5.32 -3.10
CA LEU A 333 0.27 -3.97 -2.63
C LEU A 333 -0.55 -2.98 -3.46
N PHE A 334 -1.38 -2.19 -2.81
CA PHE A 334 -1.95 -1.02 -3.46
C PHE A 334 -0.86 0.02 -3.66
N THR A 335 -0.52 0.33 -4.91
CA THR A 335 0.65 1.11 -5.26
C THR A 335 0.37 2.54 -5.64
N GLU A 336 -0.88 2.86 -6.02
CA GLU A 336 -1.27 4.23 -6.38
C GLU A 336 -2.79 4.42 -6.30
N GLY A 337 -3.20 5.62 -5.88
CA GLY A 337 -4.57 6.10 -6.01
C GLY A 337 -4.68 7.56 -5.60
N CYS A 338 -5.46 8.33 -6.36
CA CYS A 338 -5.87 9.69 -6.01
C CYS A 338 -7.22 10.00 -6.67
N ALA A 339 -7.91 11.02 -6.20
CA ALA A 339 -9.02 11.58 -6.94
C ALA A 339 -8.47 12.48 -8.05
N GLU A 340 -8.90 12.24 -9.27
CA GLU A 340 -8.50 12.96 -10.46
C GLU A 340 -9.31 14.26 -10.67
N SER A 341 -8.90 15.04 -11.68
CA SER A 341 -9.62 16.26 -12.11
C SER A 341 -9.79 17.28 -10.98
N PHE A 342 -8.64 17.74 -10.44
CA PHE A 342 -8.62 18.71 -9.36
C PHE A 342 -9.51 19.92 -9.63
N ASN A 343 -10.31 20.27 -8.64
CA ASN A 343 -11.13 21.46 -8.58
C ASN A 343 -11.07 22.03 -7.16
N ALA A 344 -10.58 23.26 -7.00
CA ALA A 344 -10.41 23.91 -5.71
C ALA A 344 -11.73 24.04 -4.93
N ASP A 345 -12.87 24.22 -5.61
CA ASP A 345 -14.19 24.30 -4.97
C ASP A 345 -14.61 22.97 -4.31
N ARG A 346 -13.98 21.86 -4.69
CA ARG A 346 -14.24 20.52 -4.18
C ARG A 346 -13.21 20.05 -3.16
N ILE A 347 -12.25 20.88 -2.76
CA ILE A 347 -11.16 20.46 -1.86
C ILE A 347 -11.67 19.91 -0.51
N ASN A 348 -12.82 20.36 -0.05
CA ASN A 348 -13.48 19.91 1.16
C ASN A 348 -14.62 18.90 0.90
N PHE A 349 -14.76 18.40 -0.34
CA PHE A 349 -15.81 17.44 -0.67
C PHE A 349 -15.66 16.16 0.15
N TRP A 350 -16.68 15.79 0.93
CA TRP A 350 -16.59 14.69 1.88
C TRP A 350 -16.34 13.34 1.21
N GLY A 351 -16.93 13.13 0.04
CA GLY A 351 -16.80 11.90 -0.73
C GLY A 351 -15.35 11.52 -1.05
N LEU A 352 -14.42 12.51 -1.13
CA LEU A 352 -12.99 12.22 -1.32
C LEU A 352 -12.44 11.35 -0.18
N GLY A 353 -12.79 11.65 1.08
CA GLY A 353 -12.39 10.82 2.22
C GLY A 353 -13.07 9.45 2.23
N GLU A 354 -14.37 9.42 1.93
CA GLU A 354 -15.14 8.18 1.90
C GLU A 354 -14.63 7.17 0.87
N GLU A 355 -14.17 7.64 -0.28
CA GLU A 355 -13.58 6.80 -1.31
C GLU A 355 -12.33 6.06 -0.78
N TYR A 356 -11.43 6.78 -0.12
CA TYR A 356 -10.24 6.20 0.53
C TYR A 356 -10.63 5.18 1.60
N GLY A 357 -11.55 5.53 2.51
CA GLY A 357 -12.00 4.63 3.58
C GLY A 357 -12.59 3.34 3.04
N ARG A 358 -13.48 3.44 2.05
CA ARG A 358 -14.10 2.29 1.37
C ARG A 358 -13.07 1.42 0.69
N SER A 359 -12.18 2.01 -0.12
CA SER A 359 -11.15 1.26 -0.86
C SER A 359 -10.18 0.54 0.09
N MET A 360 -9.67 1.24 1.11
CA MET A 360 -8.75 0.63 2.08
C MET A 360 -9.38 -0.53 2.84
N ILE A 361 -10.64 -0.41 3.31
CA ILE A 361 -11.34 -1.50 4.00
C ILE A 361 -11.46 -2.72 3.10
N ASN A 362 -11.91 -2.52 1.86
CA ASN A 362 -12.14 -3.63 0.93
C ASN A 362 -10.82 -4.25 0.47
N ASP A 363 -9.80 -3.47 0.13
CA ASP A 363 -8.49 -3.98 -0.27
C ASP A 363 -7.84 -4.82 0.84
N PHE A 364 -7.84 -4.32 2.09
CA PHE A 364 -7.30 -5.09 3.22
C PHE A 364 -8.10 -6.36 3.52
N ASN A 365 -9.41 -6.35 3.33
CA ASN A 365 -10.23 -7.54 3.48
C ASN A 365 -9.99 -8.57 2.36
N ASN A 366 -9.45 -8.16 1.22
CA ASN A 366 -9.12 -9.00 0.07
C ASN A 366 -7.63 -9.38 -0.03
N GLY A 367 -6.83 -9.21 1.05
CA GLY A 367 -5.47 -9.75 1.12
C GLY A 367 -4.34 -8.75 0.86
N THR A 368 -4.65 -7.46 0.67
CA THR A 368 -3.65 -6.41 0.49
C THR A 368 -2.78 -6.25 1.73
N VAL A 369 -1.46 -6.21 1.53
CA VAL A 369 -0.48 -6.11 2.64
C VAL A 369 -0.09 -4.68 2.98
N GLY A 370 -0.28 -3.72 2.07
CA GLY A 370 0.07 -2.31 2.26
C GLY A 370 -0.67 -1.43 1.27
N TRP A 371 -0.62 -0.13 1.50
CA TRP A 371 -1.37 0.83 0.71
C TRP A 371 -0.57 2.12 0.49
N THR A 372 -0.47 2.59 -0.75
CA THR A 372 0.31 3.78 -1.10
C THR A 372 -0.55 4.74 -1.90
N ASP A 373 -0.78 5.91 -1.32
CA ASP A 373 -1.43 7.01 -2.00
C ASP A 373 -0.55 7.56 -3.15
N TRP A 374 -1.15 8.34 -4.06
CA TRP A 374 -0.38 9.05 -5.07
C TRP A 374 0.38 10.21 -4.43
N ASN A 375 0.35 11.41 -4.97
CA ASN A 375 1.15 12.53 -4.47
C ASN A 375 0.87 12.86 -3.00
N ILE A 376 1.90 12.85 -2.16
CA ILE A 376 1.78 13.17 -0.74
C ILE A 376 1.44 14.65 -0.48
N LEU A 377 1.83 15.54 -1.41
CA LEU A 377 1.65 16.98 -1.34
C LEU A 377 1.53 17.55 -2.75
N LEU A 378 0.54 18.38 -2.98
CA LEU A 378 0.39 19.16 -4.20
C LEU A 378 0.15 20.64 -3.86
N ASP A 379 0.33 21.51 -4.86
CA ASP A 379 0.05 22.92 -4.73
C ASP A 379 -1.46 23.24 -4.78
N GLU A 380 -1.80 24.51 -4.70
CA GLU A 380 -3.18 25.04 -4.73
C GLU A 380 -3.93 24.78 -6.05
N LYS A 381 -3.23 24.25 -7.07
CA LYS A 381 -3.79 23.93 -8.38
C LYS A 381 -3.86 22.41 -8.63
N GLY A 382 -3.42 21.61 -7.65
CA GLY A 382 -3.35 20.15 -7.80
C GLY A 382 -2.14 19.69 -8.62
N GLY A 383 -1.05 20.48 -8.63
CA GLY A 383 0.21 20.25 -9.33
C GLY A 383 1.44 20.51 -8.45
N PRO A 384 2.60 20.83 -9.08
CA PRO A 384 2.83 20.99 -10.53
C PRO A 384 2.72 19.70 -11.34
N ASN A 385 2.41 19.85 -12.65
CA ASN A 385 2.28 18.72 -13.58
C ASN A 385 2.54 19.26 -15.01
N HIS A 386 3.47 18.66 -15.75
CA HIS A 386 3.90 19.18 -17.05
C HIS A 386 2.93 18.90 -18.21
N VAL A 387 1.95 18.03 -17.99
CA VAL A 387 0.93 17.67 -19.00
C VAL A 387 -0.49 18.12 -18.63
N GLY A 388 -0.64 18.87 -17.51
CA GLY A 388 -1.93 19.39 -17.07
C GLY A 388 -2.87 18.31 -16.52
N ASN A 389 -2.34 17.23 -15.95
CA ASN A 389 -3.10 16.16 -15.28
C ASN A 389 -3.20 16.45 -13.78
N PHE A 390 -3.97 17.49 -13.39
CA PHE A 390 -4.06 17.92 -12.01
C PHE A 390 -4.96 17.01 -11.19
N CYS A 391 -4.51 16.67 -9.96
CA CYS A 391 -5.17 15.74 -9.05
C CYS A 391 -5.35 16.33 -7.64
N PHE A 392 -6.20 15.67 -6.84
CA PHE A 392 -6.23 15.90 -5.40
C PHE A 392 -5.11 15.14 -4.70
N ALA A 393 -4.65 15.71 -3.59
CA ALA A 393 -3.77 15.07 -2.63
C ALA A 393 -4.38 15.14 -1.23
N PRO A 394 -3.98 14.29 -0.29
CA PRO A 394 -4.46 14.40 1.09
C PRO A 394 -4.05 15.71 1.76
N VAL A 395 -2.95 16.33 1.30
CA VAL A 395 -2.55 17.68 1.73
C VAL A 395 -2.22 18.54 0.52
N HIS A 396 -2.77 19.74 0.46
CA HIS A 396 -2.40 20.78 -0.48
C HIS A 396 -1.68 21.92 0.22
N ALA A 397 -0.82 22.62 -0.50
CA ALA A 397 -0.15 23.81 -0.03
C ALA A 397 -0.56 25.04 -0.84
N GLU A 398 -1.01 26.09 -0.19
CA GLU A 398 -1.06 27.40 -0.81
C GLU A 398 0.37 27.97 -0.82
N THR A 399 1.02 27.87 -1.98
CA THR A 399 2.47 28.13 -2.08
C THR A 399 2.87 29.60 -1.83
N LYS A 400 1.93 30.54 -1.93
CA LYS A 400 2.20 31.96 -1.67
C LYS A 400 2.16 32.30 -0.17
N THR A 401 1.26 31.71 0.57
CA THR A 401 1.07 31.95 2.02
C THR A 401 1.81 30.94 2.87
N GLY A 402 2.09 29.75 2.34
CA GLY A 402 2.63 28.61 3.05
C GLY A 402 1.57 27.82 3.84
N GLU A 403 0.28 28.11 3.67
CA GLU A 403 -0.79 27.41 4.35
C GLU A 403 -0.87 25.95 3.86
N LEU A 404 -1.07 25.01 4.80
CA LEU A 404 -1.32 23.61 4.52
C LEU A 404 -2.81 23.31 4.70
N ILE A 405 -3.41 22.74 3.66
CA ILE A 405 -4.82 22.37 3.62
C ILE A 405 -4.92 20.85 3.74
N TYR A 406 -5.38 20.36 4.89
CA TYR A 406 -5.60 18.95 5.14
C TYR A 406 -6.99 18.55 4.67
N THR A 407 -7.07 17.75 3.62
CA THR A 407 -8.36 17.29 3.06
C THR A 407 -8.97 16.16 3.89
N ASN A 408 -10.21 15.81 3.59
CA ASN A 408 -10.87 14.68 4.26
C ASN A 408 -10.11 13.36 4.04
N SER A 409 -9.46 13.18 2.90
CA SER A 409 -8.64 11.99 2.60
C SER A 409 -7.51 11.79 3.61
N TYR A 410 -6.83 12.86 4.04
CA TYR A 410 -5.79 12.80 5.09
C TYR A 410 -6.29 12.15 6.37
N TYR A 411 -7.46 12.57 6.83
CA TYR A 411 -8.04 12.05 8.07
C TYR A 411 -8.55 10.61 7.91
N TYR A 412 -9.16 10.28 6.77
CA TYR A 412 -9.60 8.91 6.48
C TYR A 412 -8.44 7.93 6.43
N ILE A 413 -7.35 8.26 5.73
CA ILE A 413 -6.12 7.46 5.71
C ILE A 413 -5.54 7.34 7.12
N GLY A 414 -5.59 8.43 7.91
CA GLY A 414 -5.13 8.47 9.29
C GLY A 414 -5.79 7.44 10.21
N HIS A 415 -7.06 7.06 9.96
CA HIS A 415 -7.75 6.00 10.70
C HIS A 415 -7.10 4.63 10.56
N PHE A 416 -6.32 4.42 9.50
CA PHE A 416 -5.56 3.19 9.30
C PHE A 416 -4.10 3.39 9.71
N SER A 417 -3.41 4.36 9.11
CA SER A 417 -1.94 4.49 9.21
C SER A 417 -1.45 4.79 10.63
N LYS A 418 -2.20 5.59 11.40
CA LYS A 418 -1.85 5.93 12.80
C LYS A 418 -1.93 4.72 13.72
N PHE A 419 -2.92 3.86 13.50
CA PHE A 419 -3.31 2.83 14.47
C PHE A 419 -2.92 1.41 14.06
N ILE A 420 -2.70 1.14 12.78
CA ILE A 420 -2.27 -0.15 12.24
C ILE A 420 -0.80 -0.02 11.87
N ARG A 421 0.06 -0.76 12.56
CA ARG A 421 1.51 -0.59 12.40
C ARG A 421 2.16 -1.72 11.62
N PRO A 422 3.29 -1.49 10.92
CA PRO A 422 4.02 -2.55 10.23
C PRO A 422 4.24 -3.78 11.12
N GLY A 423 3.94 -4.96 10.57
CA GLY A 423 3.98 -6.22 11.32
C GLY A 423 2.64 -6.63 11.94
N ALA A 424 1.62 -5.76 11.96
CA ALA A 424 0.27 -6.13 12.39
C ALA A 424 -0.27 -7.28 11.52
N LYS A 425 -1.14 -8.11 12.10
CA LYS A 425 -1.85 -9.17 11.40
C LYS A 425 -3.27 -8.74 11.10
N LYS A 426 -3.71 -8.83 9.85
CA LYS A 426 -5.13 -8.76 9.53
C LYS A 426 -5.86 -9.84 10.29
N ILE A 427 -6.96 -9.50 10.95
CA ILE A 427 -7.78 -10.41 11.73
C ILE A 427 -9.20 -10.50 11.18
N ASN A 428 -9.93 -11.54 11.59
CA ASN A 428 -11.33 -11.66 11.20
C ASN A 428 -12.16 -10.53 11.83
N CYS A 429 -12.90 -9.80 10.99
CA CYS A 429 -13.76 -8.69 11.39
C CYS A 429 -14.90 -8.58 10.37
N ALA A 430 -16.15 -8.67 10.86
CA ALA A 430 -17.32 -8.65 9.98
C ALA A 430 -18.52 -7.97 10.66
N ALA A 431 -19.21 -7.12 9.90
CA ALA A 431 -20.48 -6.54 10.32
C ALA A 431 -21.66 -7.49 10.01
N SER A 432 -22.68 -7.49 10.86
CA SER A 432 -23.91 -8.24 10.62
C SER A 432 -24.85 -7.59 9.59
N ARG A 433 -24.55 -6.35 9.18
CA ARG A 433 -25.32 -5.57 8.20
C ARG A 433 -24.38 -4.79 7.29
N SER A 434 -24.75 -4.68 6.01
CA SER A 434 -23.98 -4.00 4.95
C SER A 434 -23.88 -2.47 5.08
N GLN A 435 -24.64 -1.86 5.99
CA GLN A 435 -24.55 -0.44 6.29
C GLN A 435 -23.20 -0.05 6.90
N LEU A 436 -22.50 -1.00 7.52
CA LEU A 436 -21.16 -0.78 8.09
C LEU A 436 -20.11 -1.54 7.30
N LEU A 437 -19.11 -0.83 6.82
CA LEU A 437 -17.87 -1.41 6.31
C LEU A 437 -16.89 -1.57 7.48
N THR A 438 -16.21 -2.71 7.57
CA THR A 438 -15.34 -3.00 8.72
C THR A 438 -14.06 -3.72 8.31
N THR A 439 -12.96 -3.43 9.01
CA THR A 439 -11.73 -4.22 8.96
C THR A 439 -11.05 -4.21 10.33
N GLY A 440 -10.20 -5.20 10.61
CA GLY A 440 -9.54 -5.30 11.91
C GLY A 440 -8.13 -5.85 11.82
N PHE A 441 -7.26 -5.38 12.73
CA PHE A 441 -5.85 -5.77 12.79
C PHE A 441 -5.41 -5.99 14.24
N LEU A 442 -4.55 -6.98 14.43
CA LEU A 442 -3.84 -7.24 15.67
C LEU A 442 -2.40 -6.72 15.53
N ASN A 443 -2.06 -5.65 16.24
CA ASN A 443 -0.71 -5.09 16.25
C ASN A 443 0.27 -5.98 17.03
N ALA A 444 1.57 -5.83 16.76
CA ALA A 444 2.62 -6.59 17.42
C ALA A 444 2.70 -6.33 18.94
N ASP A 445 2.21 -5.18 19.42
CA ASP A 445 2.11 -4.85 20.85
C ASP A 445 0.85 -5.44 21.52
N GLY A 446 0.07 -6.24 20.82
CA GLY A 446 -1.14 -6.90 21.30
C GLY A 446 -2.40 -6.03 21.25
N LYS A 447 -2.32 -4.76 20.87
CA LYS A 447 -3.50 -3.91 20.67
C LYS A 447 -4.25 -4.31 19.42
N ILE A 448 -5.58 -4.30 19.49
CA ILE A 448 -6.44 -4.52 18.34
C ILE A 448 -6.94 -3.18 17.84
N ALA A 449 -6.79 -2.93 16.54
CA ALA A 449 -7.38 -1.81 15.83
C ALA A 449 -8.55 -2.31 14.99
N VAL A 450 -9.74 -1.79 15.22
CA VAL A 450 -10.95 -2.07 14.44
C VAL A 450 -11.39 -0.78 13.77
N VAL A 451 -11.45 -0.77 12.44
CA VAL A 451 -11.95 0.36 11.65
C VAL A 451 -13.38 0.05 11.22
N VAL A 452 -14.29 0.98 11.46
CA VAL A 452 -15.70 0.90 11.07
C VAL A 452 -16.07 2.17 10.33
N MET A 453 -16.76 2.04 9.20
CA MET A 453 -17.19 3.16 8.38
C MET A 453 -18.69 3.08 8.12
N ASN A 454 -19.36 4.22 8.24
CA ASN A 454 -20.77 4.43 7.94
C ASN A 454 -20.90 5.49 6.82
N GLN A 455 -21.39 5.07 5.65
CA GLN A 455 -21.62 5.97 4.50
C GLN A 455 -23.09 6.39 4.36
N SER A 456 -23.96 6.04 5.32
CA SER A 456 -25.38 6.39 5.27
C SER A 456 -25.66 7.70 5.98
N ASP A 457 -26.81 8.31 5.64
CA ASP A 457 -27.34 9.53 6.29
C ASP A 457 -27.87 9.31 7.70
N LYS A 458 -27.69 8.11 8.27
CA LYS A 458 -28.23 7.75 9.60
C LYS A 458 -27.13 7.46 10.59
N LYS A 459 -27.31 7.95 11.80
CA LYS A 459 -26.53 7.49 12.96
C LYS A 459 -26.83 6.02 13.22
N ILE A 460 -25.78 5.20 13.40
CA ILE A 460 -25.90 3.76 13.64
C ILE A 460 -25.30 3.41 15.00
N THR A 461 -26.08 2.74 15.85
CA THR A 461 -25.59 2.11 17.07
C THR A 461 -25.37 0.64 16.82
N TYR A 462 -24.23 0.10 17.22
CA TYR A 462 -23.85 -1.30 17.01
C TYR A 462 -23.13 -1.90 18.21
N ASN A 463 -23.17 -3.21 18.33
CA ASN A 463 -22.40 -3.97 19.31
C ASN A 463 -21.03 -4.35 18.72
N LEU A 464 -19.93 -3.88 19.31
CA LEU A 464 -18.59 -4.38 19.01
C LEU A 464 -18.32 -5.64 19.84
N CYS A 465 -18.32 -6.81 19.20
CA CYS A 465 -18.26 -8.10 19.84
C CYS A 465 -16.89 -8.77 19.71
N ILE A 466 -16.30 -9.22 20.83
CA ILE A 466 -15.09 -10.06 20.85
C ILE A 466 -15.30 -11.22 21.82
N GLY A 467 -15.30 -12.45 21.30
CA GLY A 467 -15.58 -13.66 22.09
C GLY A 467 -16.94 -13.59 22.79
N LYS A 468 -16.93 -13.60 24.12
CA LYS A 468 -18.16 -13.50 24.94
C LYS A 468 -18.40 -12.10 25.50
N ASN A 469 -17.83 -11.07 24.87
CA ASN A 469 -17.91 -9.69 25.34
C ASN A 469 -18.41 -8.78 24.24
N ALA A 470 -19.16 -7.74 24.60
CA ALA A 470 -19.63 -6.70 23.71
C ALA A 470 -19.49 -5.31 24.31
N ALA A 471 -19.30 -4.32 23.47
CA ALA A 471 -19.35 -2.91 23.83
C ALA A 471 -20.31 -2.20 22.87
N ILE A 472 -21.16 -1.32 23.38
CA ILE A 472 -22.07 -0.52 22.56
C ILE A 472 -21.31 0.70 22.06
N VAL A 473 -21.29 0.89 20.74
CA VAL A 473 -20.65 2.03 20.05
C VAL A 473 -21.67 2.68 19.13
N THR A 474 -21.58 3.99 18.99
CA THR A 474 -22.42 4.73 18.04
C THR A 474 -21.53 5.48 17.05
N ILE A 475 -21.82 5.31 15.76
CA ILE A 475 -21.14 6.02 14.68
C ILE A 475 -22.09 7.02 14.01
N PRO A 476 -21.64 8.29 13.82
CA PRO A 476 -22.42 9.31 13.12
C PRO A 476 -22.70 8.93 11.65
N PRO A 477 -23.62 9.64 10.97
CA PRO A 477 -23.72 9.61 9.51
C PRO A 477 -22.38 10.00 8.88
N HIS A 478 -22.10 9.50 7.69
CA HIS A 478 -20.92 9.87 6.90
C HIS A 478 -19.65 9.97 7.75
N ALA A 479 -19.28 8.87 8.41
CA ALA A 479 -18.21 8.86 9.40
C ALA A 479 -17.35 7.61 9.31
N ILE A 480 -16.12 7.73 9.76
CA ILE A 480 -15.21 6.62 9.99
C ILE A 480 -14.74 6.65 11.44
N GLN A 481 -14.67 5.48 12.06
CA GLN A 481 -14.20 5.29 13.42
C GLN A 481 -13.07 4.27 13.49
N THR A 482 -12.10 4.51 14.36
CA THR A 482 -11.12 3.49 14.75
C THR A 482 -11.20 3.24 16.25
N MET A 483 -11.50 2.01 16.63
CA MET A 483 -11.50 1.55 18.00
C MET A 483 -10.16 0.88 18.32
N ILE A 484 -9.50 1.35 19.36
CA ILE A 484 -8.25 0.77 19.88
C ILE A 484 -8.55 0.05 21.19
N ILE A 485 -8.43 -1.27 21.17
CA ILE A 485 -8.64 -2.14 22.33
C ILE A 485 -7.27 -2.44 22.95
N LYS A 486 -7.12 -2.04 24.21
CA LYS A 486 -5.84 -2.09 24.96
C LYS A 486 -5.80 -3.24 25.93
#